data_adb6628df1b5d896543850004b263574
#
_entry.id   adb6628df1b5d896543850004b263574
#
_cell.length_a   1.000
_cell.length_b   1.000
_cell.length_c   1.000
_cell.angle_alpha   90.00
_cell.angle_beta   90.00
_cell.angle_gamma   90.00
#
_symmetry.space_group_name_H-M   'P 1'
#
loop_
_entity.id
_entity.type
_entity.pdbx_description
1 polymer ?
#
loop_
_entity_poly.entity_id
_entity_poly.type
_entity_poly.pdbx_seq_one_letter_code
_entity_poly.pdbx_strand_id
1 'polypeptide(L)'
;MRMMLRVSIPVEAGNAAVKAGTLGSTIERILADLKPEAAYFFADDDGNRSGSIVFDLKDSSQVPAIAEPWFLAFNAKVSLRPVMNPQDLATAGPSIGKAAQQHGK
;
A
#
# COMPACT_ATOMS: atom_id res chain seq x y z
N MET A 1 0.69 -4.43 12.88
CA MET A 1 -0.54 -4.69 12.10
C MET A 1 -0.22 -4.69 10.63
N ARG A 2 -0.64 -5.72 9.92
CA ARG A 2 -0.40 -5.80 8.47
C ARG A 2 -1.24 -4.79 7.72
N MET A 3 -0.60 -3.98 6.91
CA MET A 3 -1.22 -2.93 6.11
C MET A 3 -0.89 -3.12 4.64
N MET A 4 -1.79 -2.68 3.78
CA MET A 4 -1.49 -2.54 2.37
C MET A 4 -1.48 -1.07 1.99
N LEU A 5 -0.36 -0.66 1.41
CA LEU A 5 -0.18 0.64 0.78
C LEU A 5 -0.45 0.45 -0.71
N ARG A 6 -1.39 1.22 -1.26
CA ARG A 6 -1.57 1.33 -2.70
C ARG A 6 -1.10 2.71 -3.12
N VAL A 7 -0.23 2.75 -4.11
CA VAL A 7 0.29 3.99 -4.67
C VAL A 7 -0.02 4.04 -6.16
N SER A 8 -0.50 5.19 -6.63
CA SER A 8 -0.75 5.44 -8.05
C SER A 8 0.00 6.70 -8.45
N ILE A 9 0.90 6.57 -9.43
CA ILE A 9 1.76 7.65 -9.89
C ILE A 9 1.15 8.25 -11.15
N PRO A 10 0.82 9.57 -11.19
CA PRO A 10 0.33 10.19 -12.40
C PRO A 10 1.29 9.96 -13.56
N VAL A 11 0.74 9.76 -14.76
CA VAL A 11 1.56 9.45 -15.95
C VAL A 11 2.64 10.51 -16.17
N GLU A 12 2.29 11.79 -16.02
CA GLU A 12 3.23 12.89 -16.22
C GLU A 12 4.41 12.83 -15.25
N ALA A 13 4.12 12.66 -13.96
CA ALA A 13 5.16 12.57 -12.92
C ALA A 13 6.03 11.33 -13.12
N GLY A 14 5.41 10.19 -13.44
CA GLY A 14 6.14 8.96 -13.73
C GLY A 14 7.05 9.10 -14.95
N ASN A 15 6.54 9.72 -16.01
CA ASN A 15 7.34 9.98 -17.21
C ASN A 15 8.54 10.88 -16.91
N ALA A 16 8.34 11.91 -16.11
CA ALA A 16 9.44 12.80 -15.71
C ALA A 16 10.54 12.03 -14.98
N ALA A 17 10.15 11.16 -14.05
CA ALA A 17 11.10 10.35 -13.28
C ALA A 17 11.83 9.33 -14.18
N VAL A 18 11.14 8.72 -15.14
CA VAL A 18 11.75 7.80 -16.11
C VAL A 18 12.77 8.54 -16.96
N LYS A 19 12.40 9.70 -17.50
CA LYS A 19 13.30 10.51 -18.34
C LYS A 19 14.52 10.98 -17.55
N ALA A 20 14.37 11.29 -16.28
CA ALA A 20 15.47 11.68 -15.42
C ALA A 20 16.33 10.49 -14.95
N GLY A 21 15.88 9.27 -15.21
CA GLY A 21 16.57 8.06 -14.76
C GLY A 21 16.48 7.81 -13.25
N THR A 22 15.47 8.35 -12.57
CA THR A 22 15.37 8.31 -11.11
C THR A 22 14.22 7.45 -10.58
N LEU A 23 13.33 6.97 -11.44
CA LEU A 23 12.13 6.23 -10.98
C LEU A 23 12.53 5.02 -10.14
N GLY A 24 13.35 4.14 -10.68
CA GLY A 24 13.74 2.89 -10.03
C GLY A 24 14.51 3.11 -8.74
N SER A 25 15.51 3.98 -8.76
CA SER A 25 16.34 4.26 -7.58
C SER A 25 15.55 4.91 -6.45
N THR A 26 14.60 5.76 -6.76
CA THR A 26 13.73 6.38 -5.77
C THR A 26 12.84 5.33 -5.11
N ILE A 27 12.22 4.48 -5.90
CA ILE A 27 11.37 3.40 -5.37
C ILE A 27 12.20 2.44 -4.51
N GLU A 28 13.38 2.03 -4.96
CA GLU A 28 14.27 1.15 -4.19
C GLU A 28 14.62 1.75 -2.83
N ARG A 29 14.92 3.05 -2.79
CA ARG A 29 15.26 3.73 -1.54
C ARG A 29 14.07 3.75 -0.57
N ILE A 30 12.87 4.03 -1.07
CA ILE A 30 11.65 4.03 -0.26
C ILE A 30 11.39 2.63 0.31
N LEU A 31 11.52 1.61 -0.52
CA LEU A 31 11.31 0.22 -0.09
C LEU A 31 12.38 -0.25 0.90
N ALA A 32 13.62 0.20 0.74
CA ALA A 32 14.70 -0.14 1.68
C ALA A 32 14.41 0.37 3.10
N ASP A 33 13.82 1.55 3.21
CA ASP A 33 13.43 2.13 4.50
C ASP A 33 12.21 1.41 5.10
N LEU A 34 11.24 1.06 4.26
CA LEU A 34 9.99 0.44 4.70
C LEU A 34 10.17 -1.04 5.07
N LYS A 35 11.04 -1.77 4.38
CA LYS A 35 11.27 -3.22 4.54
C LYS A 35 9.96 -4.00 4.46
N PRO A 36 9.27 -3.96 3.31
CA PRO A 36 7.96 -4.57 3.21
C PRO A 36 8.01 -6.10 3.19
N GLU A 37 6.90 -6.72 3.59
CA GLU A 37 6.67 -8.15 3.46
C GLU A 37 6.58 -8.55 1.98
N ALA A 38 5.94 -7.73 1.15
CA ALA A 38 5.76 -7.95 -0.28
C ALA A 38 5.55 -6.62 -0.99
N ALA A 39 5.96 -6.55 -2.24
CA ALA A 39 5.73 -5.38 -3.09
C ALA A 39 5.53 -5.83 -4.53
N TYR A 40 4.47 -5.34 -5.18
CA TYR A 40 4.14 -5.64 -6.56
C TYR A 40 3.87 -4.36 -7.31
N PHE A 41 4.32 -4.29 -8.57
CA PHE A 41 4.15 -3.11 -9.42
C PHE A 41 3.38 -3.49 -10.68
N PHE A 42 2.48 -2.62 -11.11
CA PHE A 42 1.56 -2.89 -12.20
C PHE A 42 1.02 -1.59 -12.78
N ALA A 43 0.37 -1.67 -13.92
CA ALA A 43 -0.45 -0.58 -14.45
C ALA A 43 -1.87 -0.78 -13.92
N ASP A 44 -2.44 0.27 -13.32
CA ASP A 44 -3.81 0.19 -12.81
C ASP A 44 -4.85 0.40 -13.92
N ASP A 45 -6.13 0.32 -13.55
CA ASP A 45 -7.23 0.44 -14.51
C ASP A 45 -7.30 1.82 -15.18
N ASP A 46 -6.72 2.83 -14.55
CA ASP A 46 -6.63 4.18 -15.11
C ASP A 46 -5.39 4.38 -15.99
N GLY A 47 -4.58 3.34 -16.14
CA GLY A 47 -3.36 3.40 -16.94
C GLY A 47 -2.17 4.04 -16.26
N ASN A 48 -2.23 4.24 -14.94
CA ASN A 48 -1.12 4.80 -14.17
C ASN A 48 -0.19 3.69 -13.68
N ARG A 49 1.11 4.03 -13.57
CA ARG A 49 2.07 3.17 -12.87
C ARG A 49 1.65 3.10 -11.41
N SER A 50 1.54 1.88 -10.87
CA SER A 50 1.00 1.66 -9.54
C SER A 50 1.80 0.61 -8.78
N GLY A 51 1.66 0.60 -7.47
CA GLY A 51 2.25 -0.41 -6.62
C GLY A 51 1.29 -0.83 -5.52
N SER A 52 1.44 -2.06 -5.10
CA SER A 52 0.73 -2.62 -3.95
C SER A 52 1.79 -3.20 -3.02
N ILE A 53 1.88 -2.65 -1.82
CA ILE A 53 2.99 -2.91 -0.90
C ILE A 53 2.40 -3.31 0.44
N VAL A 54 2.78 -4.50 0.92
CA VAL A 54 2.30 -5.03 2.19
C VAL A 54 3.41 -4.91 3.22
N PHE A 55 3.11 -4.33 4.36
CA PHE A 55 4.10 -4.05 5.41
C PHE A 55 3.47 -4.10 6.80
N ASP A 56 4.32 -4.13 7.82
CA ASP A 56 3.88 -4.09 9.21
C ASP A 56 3.88 -2.66 9.73
N LEU A 57 2.70 -2.16 10.12
CA LEU A 57 2.57 -0.84 10.77
C LEU A 57 2.58 -1.07 12.27
N LYS A 58 3.57 -0.51 12.95
CA LYS A 58 3.72 -0.67 14.41
C LYS A 58 2.95 0.38 15.18
N ASP A 59 2.86 1.59 14.63
CA ASP A 59 2.15 2.69 15.28
C ASP A 59 1.60 3.64 14.22
N SER A 60 0.41 4.16 14.46
CA SER A 60 -0.26 5.05 13.50
C SER A 60 0.51 6.34 13.24
N SER A 61 1.35 6.77 14.18
CA SER A 61 2.21 7.96 13.99
C SER A 61 3.24 7.77 12.89
N GLN A 62 3.49 6.54 12.44
CA GLN A 62 4.41 6.24 11.34
C GLN A 62 3.82 6.49 9.95
N VAL A 63 2.50 6.69 9.86
CA VAL A 63 1.83 6.85 8.56
C VAL A 63 2.41 7.98 7.71
N PRO A 64 2.66 9.19 8.23
CA PRO A 64 3.27 10.24 7.41
C PRO A 64 4.64 9.85 6.83
N ALA A 65 5.49 9.23 7.62
CA ALA A 65 6.81 8.80 7.14
C ALA A 65 6.72 7.77 6.01
N ILE A 66 5.65 6.98 6.00
CA ILE A 66 5.40 5.95 4.98
C ILE A 66 4.81 6.57 3.71
N ALA A 67 3.87 7.50 3.86
CA ALA A 67 3.12 8.07 2.72
C ALA A 67 3.84 9.24 2.04
N GLU A 68 4.46 10.14 2.81
CA GLU A 68 5.05 11.36 2.27
C GLU A 68 6.11 11.15 1.19
N PRO A 69 6.99 10.14 1.27
CA PRO A 69 7.95 9.92 0.18
C PRO A 69 7.29 9.74 -1.18
N TRP A 70 6.13 9.09 -1.23
CA TRP A 70 5.39 8.90 -2.48
C TRP A 70 4.73 10.19 -2.96
N PHE A 71 4.16 10.96 -2.04
CA PHE A 71 3.58 12.27 -2.37
C PHE A 71 4.63 13.19 -2.96
N LEU A 72 5.75 13.33 -2.26
CA LEU A 72 6.78 14.30 -2.63
C LEU A 72 7.56 13.90 -3.87
N ALA A 73 7.88 12.60 -4.02
CA ALA A 73 8.67 12.13 -5.15
C ALA A 73 7.87 12.12 -6.46
N PHE A 74 6.57 11.78 -6.40
CA PHE A 74 5.82 11.44 -7.61
C PHE A 74 4.46 12.10 -7.73
N ASN A 75 4.08 12.99 -6.82
CA ASN A 75 2.71 13.50 -6.76
C ASN A 75 1.67 12.36 -6.75
N ALA A 76 2.01 11.27 -6.10
CA ALA A 76 1.23 10.04 -6.12
C ALA A 76 -0.05 10.18 -5.29
N LYS A 77 -1.06 9.39 -5.65
CA LYS A 77 -2.19 9.10 -4.79
C LYS A 77 -1.82 7.89 -3.94
N VAL A 78 -2.11 7.97 -2.65
CA VAL A 78 -1.77 6.93 -1.70
C VAL A 78 -3.01 6.53 -0.92
N SER A 79 -3.23 5.23 -0.79
CA SER A 79 -4.23 4.70 0.13
C SER A 79 -3.58 3.67 1.04
N LEU A 80 -4.03 3.63 2.29
CA LEU A 80 -3.56 2.70 3.31
C LEU A 80 -4.77 2.02 3.91
N ARG A 81 -4.70 0.70 4.04
CA ARG A 81 -5.77 -0.06 4.68
C ARG A 81 -5.21 -1.27 5.40
N PRO A 82 -5.82 -1.67 6.53
CA PRO A 82 -5.51 -2.94 7.15
C PRO A 82 -5.91 -4.08 6.21
N VAL A 83 -5.10 -5.13 6.19
CA VAL A 83 -5.41 -6.33 5.41
C VAL A 83 -5.23 -7.57 6.29
N MET A 84 -6.01 -8.60 5.98
CA MET A 84 -5.93 -9.88 6.65
C MET A 84 -5.34 -10.91 5.71
N ASN A 85 -4.47 -11.77 6.25
CA ASN A 85 -4.12 -13.00 5.55
C ASN A 85 -5.16 -14.09 5.87
N PRO A 86 -5.09 -15.29 5.26
CA PRO A 86 -6.06 -16.34 5.54
C PRO A 86 -6.13 -16.73 7.03
N GLN A 87 -5.02 -16.70 7.74
CA GLN A 87 -5.00 -17.02 9.16
C GLN A 87 -5.76 -15.96 9.99
N ASP A 88 -5.58 -14.70 9.65
CA ASP A 88 -6.31 -13.60 10.31
C ASP A 88 -7.81 -13.75 10.09
N LEU A 89 -8.21 -14.09 8.88
CA LEU A 89 -9.62 -14.31 8.56
C LEU A 89 -10.19 -15.49 9.32
N ALA A 90 -9.45 -16.58 9.43
CA ALA A 90 -9.86 -17.75 10.22
C ALA A 90 -10.06 -17.38 11.68
N THR A 91 -9.17 -16.57 12.25
CA THR A 91 -9.27 -16.07 13.63
C THR A 91 -10.53 -15.24 13.83
N ALA A 92 -10.96 -14.50 12.82
CA ALA A 92 -12.17 -13.68 12.87
C ALA A 92 -13.47 -14.49 12.70
N GLY A 93 -13.38 -15.75 12.30
CA GLY A 93 -14.55 -16.60 12.03
C GLY A 93 -15.62 -16.59 13.11
N PRO A 94 -15.28 -16.80 14.40
CA PRO A 94 -16.26 -16.76 15.48
C PRO A 94 -17.04 -15.45 15.57
N SER A 95 -16.37 -14.32 15.34
CA SER A 95 -17.02 -12.99 15.33
C SER A 95 -18.00 -12.86 14.17
N ILE A 96 -17.66 -13.41 13.01
CA ILE A 96 -18.54 -13.42 11.84
C ILE A 96 -19.78 -14.26 12.14
N GLY A 97 -19.60 -15.44 12.74
CA GLY A 97 -20.72 -16.29 13.16
C GLY A 97 -21.64 -15.63 14.16
N LYS A 98 -21.06 -14.92 15.13
CA LYS A 98 -21.84 -14.16 16.10
C LYS A 98 -22.66 -13.04 15.45
N ALA A 99 -22.05 -12.33 14.49
CA ALA A 99 -22.76 -11.29 13.74
C ALA A 99 -23.94 -11.87 12.96
N ALA A 100 -23.78 -13.03 12.35
CA ALA A 100 -24.87 -13.72 11.65
C ALA A 100 -26.02 -14.06 12.59
N GLN A 101 -25.73 -14.55 13.80
CA GLN A 101 -26.76 -14.85 14.81
C GLN A 101 -27.52 -13.61 15.23
N GLN A 102 -26.84 -12.50 15.44
CA GLN A 102 -27.45 -11.26 15.95
C GLN A 102 -28.13 -10.43 14.88
N HIS A 103 -27.66 -10.46 13.64
CA HIS A 103 -28.06 -9.53 12.59
C HIS A 103 -28.49 -10.22 11.28
N GLY A 104 -28.46 -11.54 11.21
CA GLY A 104 -28.73 -12.29 10.01
C GLY A 104 -30.21 -12.57 9.70
N LYS A 105 -31.13 -11.85 10.32
CA LYS A 105 -32.58 -12.06 10.16
C LYS A 105 -33.17 -11.08 9.16
#